data_815d2e9ffad651b8da409ea4cd13cc8c
#
_entry.id   815d2e9ffad651b8da409ea4cd13cc8c
#
_cell.length_a   1.000
_cell.length_b   1.000
_cell.length_c   1.000
_cell.angle_alpha   90.00
_cell.angle_beta   90.00
_cell.angle_gamma   90.00
#
_symmetry.space_group_name_H-M   'P 1'
#
loop_
_entity.id
_entity.type
_entity.pdbx_description
1 polymer ?
#
loop_
_entity_poly.entity_id
_entity_poly.type
_entity_poly.pdbx_seq_one_letter_code
_entity_poly.pdbx_strand_id
1 'polypeptide(L)'
;MSETTATGADVRVRFCPSPTGTPHVGMVRTCLFNWAYARHTGGTFVFRIEDTDAARDSQESFDQIIESLQWLGLDWDEGVGKGGPHGPYRQSERMDIYRDVAARLLEAGYAYESYSTPEEIEDRHRAKGEDPKLGYDGFDRDLTEEQVAAYRAEGRKPVLRLRMPDEDITFTDLIRGEITFKAGSVPDYVIVRANGHPLYTLVNPIDDALMEITHVLRGEDLLSSTPRQIVLYRALEAIGVAKFMPRFGHLPYVMGEGNKKLSKRDPESNLLLHKAAGMIPEGLNNYLALLGWSIAPDRDIFSMEEMAQAFDISDVNPNPARFDQTKAIAINAEHIRLLDGEDFRARLVPFLHRDELVSADSFEALNDREREILTEAAPLVQTRIQVLGEASGMLGFLFVADDALEMDEKAVSKLKDNAVEVLDAAIETVEGLTEFTTASLEESLRARIVDEMGVKPRLAFGPLRVAVTGRQVSPPLFESMEILGRDSSLVRLRALRASLA
;
A
#
# COMPACT_ATOMS: atom_id res chain seq x y z
N MET A 1 -9.59 -18.57 34.11
CA MET A 1 -10.77 -18.37 33.26
C MET A 1 -10.48 -19.04 31.93
N SER A 2 -11.30 -19.94 31.42
CA SER A 2 -11.05 -20.70 30.19
C SER A 2 -10.99 -19.74 29.01
N GLU A 3 -9.85 -19.70 28.32
CA GLU A 3 -9.72 -19.08 27.00
C GLU A 3 -10.71 -19.78 26.06
N THR A 4 -11.80 -19.11 25.76
CA THR A 4 -12.69 -19.55 24.67
C THR A 4 -11.95 -19.22 23.38
N THR A 5 -11.32 -20.20 22.78
CA THR A 5 -10.77 -20.09 21.42
C THR A 5 -11.94 -19.82 20.48
N ALA A 6 -12.00 -18.61 19.90
CA ALA A 6 -12.97 -18.27 18.88
C ALA A 6 -12.87 -19.28 17.73
N THR A 7 -13.98 -19.88 17.33
CA THR A 7 -14.05 -20.71 16.12
C THR A 7 -14.02 -19.81 14.88
N GLY A 8 -13.62 -20.34 13.73
CA GLY A 8 -13.39 -19.54 12.52
C GLY A 8 -14.52 -18.56 12.15
N ALA A 9 -15.79 -18.94 12.35
CA ALA A 9 -16.95 -18.09 12.08
C ALA A 9 -17.10 -16.91 13.06
N ASP A 10 -16.43 -16.94 14.21
CA ASP A 10 -16.50 -15.91 15.25
C ASP A 10 -15.34 -14.91 15.14
N VAL A 11 -14.41 -15.09 14.20
CA VAL A 11 -13.27 -14.19 14.02
C VAL A 11 -13.74 -12.86 13.45
N ARG A 12 -13.43 -11.77 14.16
CA ARG A 12 -13.66 -10.41 13.70
C ARG A 12 -12.37 -9.60 13.85
N VAL A 13 -11.89 -9.10 12.74
CA VAL A 13 -10.70 -8.23 12.63
C VAL A 13 -11.12 -6.88 12.07
N ARG A 14 -10.23 -5.92 12.17
CA ARG A 14 -10.53 -4.57 11.68
C ARG A 14 -9.32 -3.88 11.08
N PHE A 15 -9.62 -3.00 10.14
CA PHE A 15 -8.75 -1.95 9.67
C PHE A 15 -9.36 -0.60 10.04
N CYS A 16 -8.60 0.22 10.77
CA CYS A 16 -9.12 1.45 11.38
C CYS A 16 -8.13 2.62 11.20
N PRO A 17 -7.92 3.08 9.94
CA PRO A 17 -7.01 4.19 9.68
C PRO A 17 -7.58 5.54 10.12
N SER A 18 -6.68 6.46 10.51
CA SER A 18 -6.99 7.88 10.58
C SER A 18 -6.81 8.50 9.18
N PRO A 19 -7.75 9.33 8.70
CA PRO A 19 -7.68 9.93 7.37
C PRO A 19 -6.71 11.13 7.35
N THR A 20 -5.43 10.84 7.60
CA THR A 20 -4.34 11.84 7.72
C THR A 20 -3.23 11.58 6.71
N GLY A 21 -3.19 12.39 5.66
CA GLY A 21 -2.17 12.29 4.60
C GLY A 21 -2.39 11.11 3.66
N THR A 22 -1.40 10.88 2.80
CA THR A 22 -1.47 9.89 1.73
C THR A 22 -1.37 8.45 2.26
N PRO A 23 -2.14 7.49 1.70
CA PRO A 23 -1.99 6.08 2.00
C PRO A 23 -0.56 5.58 1.74
N HIS A 24 -0.04 4.77 2.66
CA HIS A 24 1.32 4.26 2.56
C HIS A 24 1.38 2.73 2.68
N VAL A 25 2.42 2.14 2.12
CA VAL A 25 2.58 0.67 2.01
C VAL A 25 2.49 -0.04 3.36
N GLY A 26 3.01 0.54 4.45
CA GLY A 26 2.91 -0.07 5.79
C GLY A 26 1.49 -0.15 6.33
N MET A 27 0.66 0.87 6.04
CA MET A 27 -0.76 0.88 6.39
C MET A 27 -1.51 -0.17 5.57
N VAL A 28 -1.26 -0.23 4.27
CA VAL A 28 -1.90 -1.19 3.37
C VAL A 28 -1.50 -2.62 3.70
N ARG A 29 -0.23 -2.89 4.06
CA ARG A 29 0.20 -4.21 4.54
C ARG A 29 -0.60 -4.64 5.77
N THR A 30 -0.81 -3.73 6.73
CA THR A 30 -1.64 -4.03 7.91
C THR A 30 -3.08 -4.36 7.52
N CYS A 31 -3.66 -3.61 6.57
CA CYS A 31 -4.96 -3.90 5.99
C CYS A 31 -5.01 -5.28 5.34
N LEU A 32 -4.03 -5.58 4.47
CA LEU A 32 -3.89 -6.84 3.76
C LEU A 32 -3.85 -8.05 4.72
N PHE A 33 -3.09 -7.96 5.82
CA PHE A 33 -2.98 -9.05 6.78
C PHE A 33 -4.29 -9.28 7.57
N ASN A 34 -5.00 -8.22 7.93
CA ASN A 34 -6.34 -8.32 8.50
C ASN A 34 -7.33 -8.95 7.51
N TRP A 35 -7.31 -8.48 6.26
CA TRP A 35 -8.14 -9.02 5.19
C TRP A 35 -7.87 -10.51 4.97
N ALA A 36 -6.59 -10.89 4.81
CA ALA A 36 -6.20 -12.28 4.59
C ALA A 36 -6.61 -13.20 5.75
N TYR A 37 -6.42 -12.74 6.99
CA TYR A 37 -6.83 -13.51 8.17
C TYR A 37 -8.35 -13.69 8.25
N ALA A 38 -9.12 -12.65 7.96
CA ALA A 38 -10.58 -12.76 7.88
C ALA A 38 -11.01 -13.74 6.78
N ARG A 39 -10.42 -13.65 5.59
CA ARG A 39 -10.74 -14.56 4.48
C ARG A 39 -10.32 -16.00 4.77
N HIS A 40 -9.16 -16.22 5.39
CA HIS A 40 -8.68 -17.54 5.79
C HIS A 40 -9.62 -18.22 6.79
N THR A 41 -10.04 -17.47 7.81
CA THR A 41 -10.87 -18.01 8.90
C THR A 41 -12.37 -18.05 8.58
N GLY A 42 -12.80 -17.47 7.46
CA GLY A 42 -14.23 -17.25 7.18
C GLY A 42 -14.87 -16.22 8.13
N GLY A 43 -14.05 -15.36 8.72
CA GLY A 43 -14.46 -14.32 9.66
C GLY A 43 -14.93 -13.03 9.00
N THR A 44 -15.14 -11.99 9.80
CA THR A 44 -15.58 -10.67 9.36
C THR A 44 -14.44 -9.66 9.37
N PHE A 45 -14.29 -8.92 8.28
CA PHE A 45 -13.37 -7.80 8.17
C PHE A 45 -14.11 -6.47 8.28
N VAL A 46 -13.85 -5.73 9.34
CA VAL A 46 -14.52 -4.46 9.67
C VAL A 46 -13.65 -3.27 9.23
N PHE A 47 -14.24 -2.30 8.54
CA PHE A 47 -13.58 -1.05 8.17
C PHE A 47 -14.17 0.12 8.95
N ARG A 48 -13.34 0.72 9.83
CA ARG A 48 -13.69 1.87 10.68
C ARG A 48 -12.76 3.03 10.41
N ILE A 49 -13.26 4.25 10.43
CA ILE A 49 -12.46 5.48 10.32
C ILE A 49 -12.25 6.11 11.69
N GLU A 50 -11.00 6.40 12.03
CA GLU A 50 -10.59 7.05 13.27
C GLU A 50 -10.30 8.54 13.00
N ASP A 51 -11.37 9.34 12.93
CA ASP A 51 -11.41 10.75 12.57
C ASP A 51 -11.75 11.66 13.78
N THR A 52 -11.11 11.40 14.91
CA THR A 52 -11.28 12.23 16.13
C THR A 52 -10.37 13.45 16.16
N ASP A 53 -9.40 13.56 15.27
CA ASP A 53 -8.45 14.69 15.18
C ASP A 53 -8.78 15.60 13.98
N ALA A 54 -9.83 16.40 14.13
CA ALA A 54 -10.31 17.31 13.08
C ALA A 54 -9.26 18.29 12.52
N ALA A 55 -8.14 18.49 13.23
CA ALA A 55 -7.05 19.36 12.76
C ALA A 55 -6.16 18.68 11.70
N ARG A 56 -6.11 17.35 11.68
CA ARG A 56 -5.28 16.56 10.76
C ARG A 56 -6.07 15.71 9.77
N ASP A 57 -7.34 15.49 10.04
CA ASP A 57 -8.22 14.70 9.20
C ASP A 57 -8.69 15.50 7.98
N SER A 58 -8.75 14.87 6.82
CA SER A 58 -9.23 15.50 5.58
C SER A 58 -10.09 14.54 4.77
N GLN A 59 -11.06 15.11 4.03
CA GLN A 59 -11.89 14.34 3.12
C GLN A 59 -11.05 13.73 1.98
N GLU A 60 -10.06 14.46 1.48
CA GLU A 60 -9.14 13.96 0.47
C GLU A 60 -8.40 12.70 0.91
N SER A 61 -7.85 12.69 2.15
CA SER A 61 -7.18 11.50 2.69
C SER A 61 -8.15 10.33 2.86
N PHE A 62 -9.40 10.61 3.26
CA PHE A 62 -10.43 9.58 3.35
C PHE A 62 -10.74 8.97 1.96
N ASP A 63 -10.96 9.81 0.94
CA ASP A 63 -11.26 9.35 -0.41
C ASP A 63 -10.10 8.53 -1.00
N GLN A 64 -8.86 8.96 -0.77
CA GLN A 64 -7.66 8.22 -1.18
C GLN A 64 -7.54 6.86 -0.50
N ILE A 65 -7.95 6.72 0.77
CA ILE A 65 -7.98 5.42 1.46
C ILE A 65 -8.99 4.49 0.78
N ILE A 66 -10.22 4.96 0.56
CA ILE A 66 -11.27 4.18 -0.11
C ILE A 66 -10.83 3.74 -1.51
N GLU A 67 -10.35 4.68 -2.33
CA GLU A 67 -9.85 4.39 -3.67
C GLU A 67 -8.72 3.36 -3.67
N SER A 68 -7.81 3.47 -2.71
CA SER A 68 -6.69 2.53 -2.56
C SER A 68 -7.16 1.12 -2.23
N LEU A 69 -8.10 0.97 -1.29
CA LEU A 69 -8.65 -0.34 -0.93
C LEU A 69 -9.42 -0.97 -2.08
N GLN A 70 -10.22 -0.18 -2.80
CA GLN A 70 -10.96 -0.63 -3.97
C GLN A 70 -10.01 -1.06 -5.10
N TRP A 71 -8.98 -0.26 -5.37
CA TRP A 71 -7.97 -0.59 -6.38
C TRP A 71 -7.24 -1.88 -6.06
N LEU A 72 -6.91 -2.11 -4.78
CA LEU A 72 -6.20 -3.32 -4.32
C LEU A 72 -7.11 -4.55 -4.16
N GLY A 73 -8.43 -4.40 -4.32
CA GLY A 73 -9.38 -5.48 -4.09
C GLY A 73 -9.50 -5.90 -2.63
N LEU A 74 -9.14 -5.04 -1.69
CA LEU A 74 -9.24 -5.27 -0.24
C LEU A 74 -10.63 -4.85 0.24
N ASP A 75 -11.62 -5.63 -0.10
CA ASP A 75 -13.01 -5.42 0.28
C ASP A 75 -13.26 -5.76 1.76
N TRP A 76 -14.23 -5.09 2.38
CA TRP A 76 -14.63 -5.32 3.77
C TRP A 76 -16.07 -5.77 3.86
N ASP A 77 -16.43 -6.46 4.95
CA ASP A 77 -17.75 -7.05 5.13
C ASP A 77 -18.70 -6.09 5.84
N GLU A 78 -18.19 -5.28 6.74
CA GLU A 78 -18.90 -4.36 7.60
C GLU A 78 -18.09 -3.06 7.76
N GLY A 79 -18.75 -1.90 7.80
CA GLY A 79 -18.06 -0.65 8.02
C GLY A 79 -18.53 0.51 7.17
N VAL A 80 -17.64 1.48 6.99
CA VAL A 80 -17.92 2.70 6.21
C VAL A 80 -18.31 2.33 4.77
N GLY A 81 -19.42 2.91 4.29
CA GLY A 81 -19.96 2.67 2.95
C GLY A 81 -20.78 1.39 2.78
N LYS A 82 -20.61 0.39 3.66
CA LYS A 82 -21.41 -0.85 3.66
C LYS A 82 -22.44 -0.90 4.78
N GLY A 83 -22.19 -0.22 5.91
CA GLY A 83 -23.00 -0.35 7.10
C GLY A 83 -22.75 -1.64 7.87
N GLY A 84 -23.70 -2.04 8.70
CA GLY A 84 -23.64 -3.24 9.54
C GLY A 84 -24.31 -3.03 10.89
N PRO A 85 -24.29 -4.05 11.80
CA PRO A 85 -25.02 -4.02 13.07
C PRO A 85 -24.40 -3.14 14.14
N HIS A 86 -23.13 -2.71 14.00
CA HIS A 86 -22.37 -2.00 15.01
C HIS A 86 -22.08 -0.51 14.67
N GLY A 87 -22.78 0.03 13.67
CA GLY A 87 -22.63 1.43 13.27
C GLY A 87 -22.98 2.45 14.36
N PRO A 88 -22.57 3.72 14.13
CA PRO A 88 -21.79 4.23 13.00
C PRO A 88 -20.32 3.79 13.04
N TYR A 89 -19.62 3.87 11.88
CA TYR A 89 -18.24 3.38 11.72
C TYR A 89 -17.21 4.52 11.56
N ARG A 90 -17.61 5.75 11.85
CA ARG A 90 -16.72 6.91 11.99
C ARG A 90 -16.69 7.32 13.46
N GLN A 91 -15.51 7.51 14.02
CA GLN A 91 -15.37 7.88 15.44
C GLN A 91 -15.96 9.24 15.75
N SER A 92 -15.89 10.19 14.82
CA SER A 92 -16.53 11.51 14.96
C SER A 92 -18.04 11.45 15.17
N GLU A 93 -18.71 10.38 14.73
CA GLU A 93 -20.15 10.16 14.90
C GLU A 93 -20.51 9.41 16.21
N ARG A 94 -19.51 9.03 17.01
CA ARG A 94 -19.65 8.17 18.21
C ARG A 94 -19.33 8.89 19.52
N MET A 95 -19.17 10.19 19.50
CA MET A 95 -18.70 10.98 20.65
C MET A 95 -19.57 10.82 21.90
N ASP A 96 -20.89 10.65 21.74
CA ASP A 96 -21.80 10.46 22.88
C ASP A 96 -21.61 9.08 23.54
N ILE A 97 -21.29 8.04 22.75
CA ILE A 97 -20.94 6.71 23.26
C ILE A 97 -19.69 6.80 24.15
N TYR A 98 -18.65 7.51 23.68
CA TYR A 98 -17.41 7.65 24.45
C TYR A 98 -17.61 8.43 25.75
N ARG A 99 -18.45 9.47 25.73
CA ARG A 99 -18.79 10.25 26.95
C ARG A 99 -19.54 9.39 27.96
N ASP A 100 -20.53 8.61 27.50
CA ASP A 100 -21.28 7.69 28.39
C ASP A 100 -20.34 6.67 29.03
N VAL A 101 -19.51 5.99 28.24
CA VAL A 101 -18.58 5.00 28.78
C VAL A 101 -17.56 5.62 29.72
N ALA A 102 -17.03 6.81 29.42
CA ALA A 102 -16.12 7.53 30.32
C ALA A 102 -16.76 7.87 31.66
N ALA A 103 -18.02 8.32 31.64
CA ALA A 103 -18.79 8.59 32.85
C ALA A 103 -19.01 7.33 33.71
N ARG A 104 -19.36 6.21 33.08
CA ARG A 104 -19.52 4.91 33.74
C ARG A 104 -18.22 4.38 34.34
N LEU A 105 -17.09 4.57 33.67
CA LEU A 105 -15.75 4.23 34.20
C LEU A 105 -15.41 5.08 35.44
N LEU A 106 -15.75 6.37 35.43
CA LEU A 106 -15.56 7.27 36.55
C LEU A 106 -16.45 6.86 37.74
N GLU A 107 -17.75 6.62 37.50
CA GLU A 107 -18.70 6.20 38.52
C GLU A 107 -18.32 4.86 39.18
N ALA A 108 -17.84 3.91 38.39
CA ALA A 108 -17.37 2.61 38.85
C ALA A 108 -15.98 2.63 39.51
N GLY A 109 -15.29 3.78 39.54
CA GLY A 109 -13.98 3.95 40.17
C GLY A 109 -12.79 3.42 39.39
N TYR A 110 -12.99 3.00 38.14
CA TYR A 110 -11.88 2.60 37.23
C TYR A 110 -11.13 3.80 36.67
N ALA A 111 -11.76 4.97 36.63
CA ALA A 111 -11.15 6.24 36.29
C ALA A 111 -11.33 7.24 37.41
N TYR A 112 -10.57 8.32 37.37
CA TYR A 112 -10.69 9.41 38.37
C TYR A 112 -10.30 10.76 37.73
N GLU A 113 -10.76 11.85 38.37
CA GLU A 113 -10.41 13.21 37.99
C GLU A 113 -8.99 13.57 38.47
N SER A 114 -8.14 14.03 37.57
CA SER A 114 -6.79 14.49 37.86
C SER A 114 -6.65 15.96 37.49
N TYR A 115 -6.18 16.78 38.43
CA TYR A 115 -6.06 18.23 38.32
C TYR A 115 -4.63 18.71 38.16
N SER A 116 -3.62 17.86 38.34
CA SER A 116 -2.20 18.18 38.19
C SER A 116 -1.88 18.59 36.75
N THR A 117 -1.18 19.72 36.60
CA THR A 117 -0.61 20.11 35.30
C THR A 117 0.69 19.35 35.01
N PRO A 118 1.12 19.32 33.75
CA PRO A 118 2.42 18.72 33.40
C PRO A 118 3.58 19.33 34.21
N GLU A 119 3.59 20.66 34.40
CA GLU A 119 4.60 21.38 35.15
C GLU A 119 4.63 20.98 36.62
N GLU A 120 3.46 20.85 37.27
CA GLU A 120 3.34 20.41 38.64
C GLU A 120 3.85 18.97 38.84
N ILE A 121 3.62 18.08 37.86
CA ILE A 121 4.14 16.70 37.88
C ILE A 121 5.68 16.71 37.77
N GLU A 122 6.23 17.48 36.83
CA GLU A 122 7.68 17.61 36.66
C GLU A 122 8.36 18.20 37.90
N ASP A 123 7.74 19.21 38.54
CA ASP A 123 8.28 19.84 39.74
C ASP A 123 8.29 18.89 40.95
N ARG A 124 7.27 18.02 41.08
CA ARG A 124 7.26 16.99 42.10
C ARG A 124 8.35 15.94 41.90
N HIS A 125 8.65 15.53 40.65
CA HIS A 125 9.77 14.65 40.35
C HIS A 125 11.11 15.34 40.65
N ARG A 126 11.30 16.60 40.25
CA ARG A 126 12.51 17.37 40.57
C ARG A 126 12.73 17.49 42.09
N ALA A 127 11.66 17.73 42.85
CA ALA A 127 11.74 17.83 44.30
C ALA A 127 12.18 16.51 44.97
N LYS A 128 11.88 15.37 44.35
CA LYS A 128 12.31 14.02 44.79
C LYS A 128 13.68 13.63 44.24
N GLY A 129 14.33 14.44 43.39
CA GLY A 129 15.57 14.09 42.71
C GLY A 129 15.42 13.04 41.62
N GLU A 130 14.22 12.90 41.05
CA GLU A 130 13.86 11.99 40.00
C GLU A 130 13.91 12.69 38.62
N ASP A 131 13.90 11.91 37.52
CA ASP A 131 13.79 12.47 36.17
C ASP A 131 12.40 13.12 35.99
N PRO A 132 12.32 14.42 35.64
CA PRO A 132 11.05 15.12 35.38
C PRO A 132 10.18 14.46 34.32
N LYS A 133 10.78 13.65 33.44
CA LYS A 133 10.11 12.98 32.31
C LYS A 133 9.55 11.59 32.65
N LEU A 134 9.57 11.17 33.90
CA LEU A 134 9.02 9.87 34.32
C LEU A 134 7.51 9.71 34.08
N GLY A 135 6.80 10.82 33.79
CA GLY A 135 5.38 10.82 33.55
C GLY A 135 4.59 11.03 34.85
N TYR A 136 3.32 10.68 34.83
CA TYR A 136 2.43 10.97 35.94
C TYR A 136 2.77 10.16 37.19
N ASP A 137 2.83 10.84 38.34
CA ASP A 137 3.30 10.33 39.63
C ASP A 137 2.22 9.77 40.55
N GLY A 138 0.97 9.72 40.08
CA GLY A 138 -0.15 9.21 40.87
C GLY A 138 -0.71 10.16 41.92
N PHE A 139 -0.26 11.40 41.98
CA PHE A 139 -0.60 12.35 43.04
C PHE A 139 -2.10 12.58 43.24
N ASP A 140 -2.89 12.65 42.17
CA ASP A 140 -4.33 12.93 42.27
C ASP A 140 -5.17 11.66 42.46
N ARG A 141 -4.55 10.51 42.61
CA ARG A 141 -5.23 9.20 42.63
C ARG A 141 -6.27 9.08 43.71
N ASP A 142 -6.01 9.66 44.89
CA ASP A 142 -6.79 9.52 46.10
C ASP A 142 -7.11 10.88 46.73
N LEU A 143 -7.43 11.87 45.86
CA LEU A 143 -7.89 13.19 46.32
C LEU A 143 -9.19 13.05 47.16
N THR A 144 -9.23 13.80 48.27
CA THR A 144 -10.44 13.91 49.04
C THR A 144 -11.47 14.80 48.36
N GLU A 145 -12.75 14.68 48.73
CA GLU A 145 -13.82 15.54 48.22
C GLU A 145 -13.52 17.02 48.43
N GLU A 146 -12.88 17.36 49.57
CA GLU A 146 -12.49 18.74 49.90
C GLU A 146 -11.41 19.25 48.95
N GLN A 147 -10.41 18.42 48.60
CA GLN A 147 -9.35 18.77 47.65
C GLN A 147 -9.92 18.95 46.24
N VAL A 148 -10.81 18.07 45.82
CA VAL A 148 -11.51 18.19 44.54
C VAL A 148 -12.33 19.48 44.50
N ALA A 149 -13.08 19.79 45.57
CA ALA A 149 -13.86 21.02 45.64
C ALA A 149 -12.99 22.27 45.60
N ALA A 150 -11.81 22.24 46.26
CA ALA A 150 -10.85 23.34 46.21
C ALA A 150 -10.32 23.59 44.78
N TYR A 151 -9.89 22.54 44.05
CA TYR A 151 -9.43 22.68 42.66
C TYR A 151 -10.53 23.18 41.73
N ARG A 152 -11.77 22.73 41.91
CA ARG A 152 -12.93 23.23 41.18
C ARG A 152 -13.19 24.70 41.45
N ALA A 153 -13.08 25.14 42.77
CA ALA A 153 -13.21 26.53 43.14
C ALA A 153 -12.13 27.44 42.56
N GLU A 154 -10.90 26.90 42.32
CA GLU A 154 -9.84 27.55 41.59
C GLU A 154 -10.10 27.64 40.06
N GLY A 155 -11.19 27.05 39.55
CA GLY A 155 -11.53 27.00 38.14
C GLY A 155 -10.72 25.98 37.32
N ARG A 156 -10.01 25.05 37.99
CA ARG A 156 -9.28 23.97 37.30
C ARG A 156 -10.26 22.99 36.66
N LYS A 157 -9.96 22.59 35.44
CA LYS A 157 -10.70 21.55 34.73
C LYS A 157 -9.92 20.24 34.78
N PRO A 158 -10.52 19.14 35.28
CA PRO A 158 -9.82 17.87 35.38
C PRO A 158 -9.64 17.22 34.01
N VAL A 159 -8.59 16.39 33.90
CA VAL A 159 -8.52 15.29 32.93
C VAL A 159 -9.05 14.03 33.61
N LEU A 160 -9.57 13.06 32.84
CA LEU A 160 -9.83 11.73 33.38
C LEU A 160 -8.64 10.83 33.13
N ARG A 161 -8.21 10.12 34.19
CA ARG A 161 -7.14 9.12 34.10
C ARG A 161 -7.69 7.74 34.42
N LEU A 162 -7.25 6.72 33.70
CA LEU A 162 -7.51 5.33 34.04
C LEU A 162 -6.57 4.89 35.16
N ARG A 163 -7.10 4.15 36.14
CA ARG A 163 -6.29 3.55 37.21
C ARG A 163 -5.55 2.33 36.70
N MET A 164 -4.23 2.36 36.69
CA MET A 164 -3.39 1.21 36.40
C MET A 164 -3.19 0.36 37.68
N PRO A 165 -3.21 -0.97 37.58
CA PRO A 165 -2.96 -1.83 38.73
C PRO A 165 -1.47 -1.86 39.11
N ASP A 166 -1.20 -2.18 40.38
CA ASP A 166 0.16 -2.40 40.86
C ASP A 166 0.54 -3.89 40.77
N GLU A 167 0.46 -4.40 39.53
CA GLU A 167 0.80 -5.78 39.18
C GLU A 167 1.45 -5.86 37.81
N ASP A 168 2.21 -6.93 37.56
CA ASP A 168 2.73 -7.22 36.21
C ASP A 168 1.56 -7.48 35.24
N ILE A 169 1.64 -6.91 34.04
CA ILE A 169 0.66 -7.14 32.98
C ILE A 169 1.31 -8.03 31.94
N THR A 170 0.88 -9.29 31.89
CA THR A 170 1.37 -10.29 30.95
C THR A 170 0.26 -10.66 29.96
N PHE A 171 0.62 -10.79 28.68
CA PHE A 171 -0.26 -11.29 27.64
C PHE A 171 0.53 -12.04 26.57
N THR A 172 -0.14 -12.90 25.81
CA THR A 172 0.45 -13.61 24.68
C THR A 172 0.10 -12.87 23.39
N ASP A 173 1.11 -12.28 22.75
CA ASP A 173 0.98 -11.71 21.43
C ASP A 173 1.04 -12.82 20.36
N LEU A 174 0.15 -12.76 19.36
CA LEU A 174 0.02 -13.78 18.33
C LEU A 174 1.25 -13.94 17.45
N ILE A 175 2.08 -12.90 17.38
CA ILE A 175 3.30 -12.86 16.53
C ILE A 175 4.56 -12.93 17.39
N ARG A 176 4.57 -12.26 18.55
CA ARG A 176 5.76 -12.03 19.38
C ARG A 176 5.87 -12.95 20.59
N GLY A 177 4.84 -13.76 20.85
CA GLY A 177 4.78 -14.62 22.01
C GLY A 177 4.47 -13.88 23.31
N GLU A 178 4.91 -14.40 24.45
CA GLU A 178 4.62 -13.83 25.75
C GLU A 178 5.37 -12.53 26.00
N ILE A 179 4.65 -11.49 26.43
CA ILE A 179 5.18 -10.17 26.74
C ILE A 179 4.68 -9.76 28.13
N THR A 180 5.59 -9.28 28.99
CA THR A 180 5.31 -8.82 30.33
C THR A 180 5.76 -7.37 30.52
N PHE A 181 4.84 -6.52 30.96
CA PHE A 181 5.10 -5.17 31.45
C PHE A 181 5.09 -5.19 32.98
N LYS A 182 6.20 -4.74 33.57
CA LYS A 182 6.36 -4.78 35.04
C LYS A 182 5.45 -3.80 35.73
N ALA A 183 5.00 -4.16 36.95
CA ALA A 183 4.26 -3.27 37.84
C ALA A 183 4.95 -1.89 37.93
N GLY A 184 4.17 -0.83 37.86
CA GLY A 184 4.64 0.54 37.90
C GLY A 184 5.35 1.06 36.63
N SER A 185 5.61 0.21 35.62
CA SER A 185 6.25 0.65 34.36
C SER A 185 5.31 1.46 33.46
N VAL A 186 4.00 1.38 33.67
CA VAL A 186 2.97 2.11 32.93
C VAL A 186 2.15 2.93 33.93
N PRO A 187 2.31 4.26 33.99
CA PRO A 187 1.56 5.10 34.89
C PRO A 187 0.10 5.25 34.46
N ASP A 188 -0.74 5.72 35.41
CA ASP A 188 -2.11 6.12 35.10
C ASP A 188 -2.12 7.13 33.96
N TYR A 189 -2.89 6.87 32.92
CA TYR A 189 -2.86 7.67 31.71
C TYR A 189 -4.18 8.39 31.45
N VAL A 190 -4.08 9.53 30.76
CA VAL A 190 -5.25 10.34 30.41
C VAL A 190 -6.08 9.61 29.36
N ILE A 191 -7.38 9.48 29.63
CA ILE A 191 -8.38 8.93 28.69
C ILE A 191 -9.31 10.01 28.15
N VAL A 192 -9.55 11.10 28.91
CA VAL A 192 -10.32 12.27 28.47
C VAL A 192 -9.57 13.55 28.85
N ARG A 193 -9.41 14.43 27.93
CA ARG A 193 -8.75 15.74 28.13
C ARG A 193 -9.64 16.71 28.94
N ALA A 194 -9.04 17.75 29.50
CA ALA A 194 -9.75 18.80 30.26
C ALA A 194 -10.84 19.53 29.47
N ASN A 195 -10.79 19.52 28.15
CA ASN A 195 -11.85 20.04 27.28
C ASN A 195 -12.99 19.06 26.99
N GLY A 196 -12.97 17.87 27.62
CA GLY A 196 -13.95 16.82 27.43
C GLY A 196 -13.70 15.92 26.19
N HIS A 197 -12.59 16.13 25.46
CA HIS A 197 -12.28 15.34 24.28
C HIS A 197 -11.67 13.97 24.68
N PRO A 198 -12.25 12.83 24.27
CA PRO A 198 -11.68 11.51 24.53
C PRO A 198 -10.42 11.30 23.67
N LEU A 199 -9.47 10.54 24.21
CA LEU A 199 -8.24 10.19 23.52
C LEU A 199 -8.33 8.83 22.81
N TYR A 200 -7.45 8.63 21.82
CA TYR A 200 -7.29 7.36 21.10
C TYR A 200 -7.25 6.15 22.04
N THR A 201 -6.53 6.27 23.15
CA THR A 201 -6.39 5.21 24.16
C THR A 201 -7.70 4.78 24.83
N LEU A 202 -8.75 5.60 24.77
CA LEU A 202 -10.09 5.28 25.22
C LEU A 202 -10.97 4.82 24.06
N VAL A 203 -11.03 5.60 22.98
CA VAL A 203 -12.05 5.40 21.94
C VAL A 203 -11.80 4.13 21.10
N ASN A 204 -10.55 3.82 20.80
CA ASN A 204 -10.22 2.64 20.02
C ASN A 204 -10.63 1.32 20.70
N PRO A 205 -10.31 1.06 22.00
CA PRO A 205 -10.80 -0.14 22.69
C PRO A 205 -12.32 -0.17 22.90
N ILE A 206 -12.98 0.95 23.08
CA ILE A 206 -14.46 1.00 23.20
C ILE A 206 -15.08 0.53 21.88
N ASP A 207 -14.59 1.04 20.75
CA ASP A 207 -15.10 0.63 19.44
C ASP A 207 -14.82 -0.84 19.15
N ASP A 208 -13.61 -1.31 19.44
CA ASP A 208 -13.25 -2.71 19.28
C ASP A 208 -14.16 -3.60 20.15
N ALA A 209 -14.46 -3.20 21.38
CA ALA A 209 -15.36 -3.92 22.27
C ALA A 209 -16.81 -3.94 21.76
N LEU A 210 -17.37 -2.79 21.36
CA LEU A 210 -18.73 -2.66 20.87
C LEU A 210 -18.94 -3.26 19.46
N MET A 211 -17.89 -3.32 18.64
CA MET A 211 -17.88 -3.99 17.34
C MET A 211 -17.50 -5.47 17.44
N GLU A 212 -17.34 -5.97 18.67
CA GLU A 212 -17.04 -7.37 18.97
C GLU A 212 -15.77 -7.89 18.25
N ILE A 213 -14.74 -7.04 18.15
CA ILE A 213 -13.46 -7.39 17.54
C ILE A 213 -12.75 -8.44 18.40
N THR A 214 -12.47 -9.58 17.81
CA THR A 214 -11.83 -10.73 18.48
C THR A 214 -10.31 -10.70 18.39
N HIS A 215 -9.77 -10.12 17.31
CA HIS A 215 -8.34 -10.06 17.04
C HIS A 215 -7.93 -8.64 16.64
N VAL A 216 -7.05 -8.04 17.42
CA VAL A 216 -6.47 -6.72 17.19
C VAL A 216 -5.11 -6.89 16.53
N LEU A 217 -5.10 -6.94 15.20
CA LEU A 217 -3.89 -7.05 14.38
C LEU A 217 -3.49 -5.66 13.91
N ARG A 218 -2.30 -5.18 14.33
CA ARG A 218 -1.86 -3.79 14.10
C ARG A 218 -0.34 -3.65 14.09
N GLY A 219 0.18 -2.48 13.75
CA GLY A 219 1.61 -2.20 13.79
C GLY A 219 2.21 -2.26 15.20
N GLU A 220 3.46 -2.69 15.31
CA GLU A 220 4.19 -2.80 16.59
C GLU A 220 4.48 -1.46 17.27
N ASP A 221 4.30 -0.33 16.58
CA ASP A 221 4.36 1.00 17.19
C ASP A 221 3.28 1.21 18.26
N LEU A 222 2.23 0.40 18.24
CA LEU A 222 1.18 0.39 19.24
C LEU A 222 1.37 -0.66 20.35
N LEU A 223 2.46 -1.43 20.33
CA LEU A 223 2.72 -2.46 21.34
C LEU A 223 2.78 -1.89 22.76
N SER A 224 3.45 -0.75 22.95
CA SER A 224 3.54 -0.07 24.24
C SER A 224 2.19 0.46 24.78
N SER A 225 1.17 0.55 23.93
CA SER A 225 -0.20 0.91 24.33
C SER A 225 -1.00 -0.28 24.81
N THR A 226 -0.58 -1.51 24.50
CA THR A 226 -1.33 -2.73 24.80
C THR A 226 -1.59 -2.96 26.29
N PRO A 227 -0.64 -2.76 27.23
CA PRO A 227 -0.92 -2.92 28.65
C PRO A 227 -2.01 -1.96 29.15
N ARG A 228 -2.05 -0.72 28.62
CA ARG A 228 -3.10 0.26 28.92
C ARG A 228 -4.46 -0.23 28.44
N GLN A 229 -4.51 -0.78 27.23
CA GLN A 229 -5.74 -1.29 26.64
C GLN A 229 -6.24 -2.55 27.37
N ILE A 230 -5.35 -3.47 27.79
CA ILE A 230 -5.73 -4.64 28.58
C ILE A 230 -6.40 -4.22 29.88
N VAL A 231 -5.86 -3.24 30.60
CA VAL A 231 -6.46 -2.73 31.84
C VAL A 231 -7.81 -2.06 31.56
N LEU A 232 -7.90 -1.28 30.48
CA LEU A 232 -9.17 -0.69 30.06
C LEU A 232 -10.19 -1.75 29.69
N TYR A 233 -9.83 -2.80 28.96
CA TYR A 233 -10.75 -3.91 28.62
C TYR A 233 -11.29 -4.60 29.88
N ARG A 234 -10.46 -4.85 30.89
CA ARG A 234 -10.91 -5.40 32.19
C ARG A 234 -11.97 -4.49 32.83
N ALA A 235 -11.78 -3.17 32.77
CA ALA A 235 -12.75 -2.21 33.24
C ALA A 235 -14.04 -2.19 32.41
N LEU A 236 -13.90 -2.26 31.08
CA LEU A 236 -15.04 -2.32 30.14
C LEU A 236 -15.87 -3.59 30.32
N GLU A 237 -15.24 -4.73 30.58
CA GLU A 237 -15.95 -5.97 30.96
C GLU A 237 -16.71 -5.81 32.29
N ALA A 238 -16.06 -5.23 33.28
CA ALA A 238 -16.67 -5.03 34.61
C ALA A 238 -17.90 -4.11 34.58
N ILE A 239 -17.92 -3.10 33.69
CA ILE A 239 -19.09 -2.22 33.50
C ILE A 239 -20.04 -2.71 32.39
N GLY A 240 -19.82 -3.91 31.83
CA GLY A 240 -20.70 -4.54 30.85
C GLY A 240 -20.69 -3.90 29.46
N VAL A 241 -19.58 -3.25 29.06
CA VAL A 241 -19.36 -2.71 27.71
C VAL A 241 -18.67 -3.73 26.83
N ALA A 242 -17.60 -4.36 27.31
CA ALA A 242 -16.93 -5.44 26.60
C ALA A 242 -17.51 -6.80 26.99
N LYS A 243 -17.64 -7.71 26.04
CA LYS A 243 -18.07 -9.10 26.27
C LYS A 243 -16.88 -10.03 26.54
N PHE A 244 -15.71 -9.68 26.03
CA PHE A 244 -14.47 -10.45 26.11
C PHE A 244 -13.26 -9.54 25.83
N MET A 245 -12.07 -10.03 26.19
CA MET A 245 -10.77 -9.44 25.82
C MET A 245 -10.36 -9.92 24.42
N PRO A 246 -10.02 -9.06 23.47
CA PRO A 246 -9.49 -9.49 22.18
C PRO A 246 -8.07 -10.08 22.31
N ARG A 247 -7.69 -10.90 21.35
CA ARG A 247 -6.29 -11.32 21.16
C ARG A 247 -5.52 -10.24 20.41
N PHE A 248 -4.24 -10.05 20.74
CA PHE A 248 -3.40 -9.03 20.12
C PHE A 248 -2.33 -9.67 19.24
N GLY A 249 -2.08 -9.07 18.08
CA GLY A 249 -0.97 -9.41 17.19
C GLY A 249 -0.31 -8.14 16.67
N HIS A 250 0.99 -7.96 16.98
CA HIS A 250 1.75 -6.77 16.60
C HIS A 250 2.69 -7.06 15.45
N LEU A 251 2.33 -6.53 14.26
CA LEU A 251 3.07 -6.66 13.03
C LEU A 251 4.38 -5.87 13.08
N PRO A 252 5.51 -6.46 12.66
CA PRO A 252 6.79 -5.79 12.69
C PRO A 252 6.83 -4.58 11.75
N TYR A 253 7.78 -3.68 12.01
CA TYR A 253 8.00 -2.52 11.15
C TYR A 253 8.35 -2.92 9.72
N VAL A 254 7.95 -2.07 8.78
CA VAL A 254 8.54 -2.03 7.44
C VAL A 254 9.66 -1.00 7.48
N MET A 255 10.88 -1.46 7.20
CA MET A 255 12.09 -0.65 7.19
C MET A 255 12.38 -0.16 5.77
N GLY A 256 12.84 1.07 5.64
CA GLY A 256 13.41 1.63 4.42
C GLY A 256 14.93 1.47 4.38
N GLU A 257 15.61 2.32 3.62
CA GLU A 257 17.06 2.36 3.55
C GLU A 257 17.71 2.68 4.89
N GLY A 258 18.91 2.16 5.11
CA GLY A 258 19.74 2.48 6.28
C GLY A 258 19.17 2.03 7.62
N ASN A 259 18.35 0.96 7.66
CA ASN A 259 17.71 0.43 8.88
C ASN A 259 16.82 1.44 9.63
N LYS A 260 16.25 2.40 8.94
CA LYS A 260 15.26 3.32 9.49
C LYS A 260 13.85 2.81 9.15
N LYS A 261 12.88 3.06 10.06
CA LYS A 261 11.48 2.81 9.76
C LYS A 261 11.10 3.58 8.48
N LEU A 262 10.44 2.91 7.54
CA LEU A 262 9.94 3.55 6.33
C LEU A 262 8.98 4.68 6.70
N SER A 263 9.32 5.88 6.28
CA SER A 263 8.58 7.10 6.62
C SER A 263 7.50 7.36 5.58
N LYS A 264 6.39 7.97 6.00
CA LYS A 264 5.36 8.50 5.07
C LYS A 264 5.91 9.51 4.05
N ARG A 265 7.11 10.08 4.30
CA ARG A 265 7.76 11.05 3.41
C ARG A 265 8.66 10.38 2.35
N ASP A 266 8.96 9.12 2.52
CA ASP A 266 9.78 8.38 1.56
C ASP A 266 8.92 8.06 0.33
N PRO A 267 9.37 8.39 -0.89
CA PRO A 267 8.59 8.12 -2.11
C PRO A 267 8.17 6.65 -2.24
N GLU A 268 9.04 5.74 -1.82
CA GLU A 268 8.79 4.29 -1.84
C GLU A 268 7.65 3.86 -0.90
N SER A 269 7.29 4.70 0.08
CA SER A 269 6.16 4.43 0.96
C SER A 269 4.82 4.83 0.36
N ASN A 270 4.81 5.71 -0.63
CA ASN A 270 3.59 6.30 -1.19
C ASN A 270 2.89 5.33 -2.15
N LEU A 271 1.73 4.82 -1.75
CA LEU A 271 0.95 3.88 -2.54
C LEU A 271 0.52 4.44 -3.91
N LEU A 272 0.16 5.71 -3.96
CA LEU A 272 -0.33 6.34 -5.20
C LEU A 272 0.77 6.49 -6.25
N LEU A 273 2.05 6.62 -5.83
CA LEU A 273 3.18 6.62 -6.76
C LEU A 273 3.37 5.25 -7.41
N HIS A 274 3.20 4.16 -6.66
CA HIS A 274 3.25 2.80 -7.22
C HIS A 274 2.13 2.57 -8.24
N LYS A 275 0.90 2.99 -7.91
CA LYS A 275 -0.24 2.96 -8.84
C LYS A 275 0.05 3.78 -10.11
N ALA A 276 0.52 5.01 -9.95
CA ALA A 276 0.82 5.90 -11.07
C ALA A 276 1.96 5.40 -11.97
N ALA A 277 2.94 4.67 -11.41
CA ALA A 277 4.00 4.01 -12.16
C ALA A 277 3.49 2.80 -12.96
N GLY A 278 2.33 2.26 -12.61
CA GLY A 278 1.72 1.11 -13.28
C GLY A 278 2.03 -0.23 -12.61
N MET A 279 2.29 -0.25 -11.30
CA MET A 279 2.17 -1.49 -10.54
C MET A 279 0.71 -1.93 -10.54
N ILE A 280 0.49 -3.23 -10.64
CA ILE A 280 -0.85 -3.82 -10.60
C ILE A 280 -1.19 -4.34 -9.19
N PRO A 281 -2.49 -4.37 -8.82
CA PRO A 281 -2.91 -4.82 -7.49
C PRO A 281 -2.36 -6.18 -7.10
N GLU A 282 -2.39 -7.14 -8.00
CA GLU A 282 -1.91 -8.50 -7.81
C GLU A 282 -0.43 -8.53 -7.41
N GLY A 283 0.41 -7.78 -8.14
CA GLY A 283 1.85 -7.69 -7.88
C GLY A 283 2.16 -6.97 -6.57
N LEU A 284 1.48 -5.86 -6.31
CA LEU A 284 1.71 -5.09 -5.09
C LEU A 284 1.25 -5.82 -3.83
N ASN A 285 0.04 -6.40 -3.83
CA ASN A 285 -0.46 -7.19 -2.71
C ASN A 285 0.45 -8.39 -2.42
N ASN A 286 0.86 -9.13 -3.43
CA ASN A 286 1.79 -10.24 -3.28
C ASN A 286 3.10 -9.77 -2.64
N TYR A 287 3.70 -8.68 -3.14
CA TYR A 287 4.92 -8.14 -2.56
C TYR A 287 4.74 -7.68 -1.12
N LEU A 288 3.64 -6.97 -0.79
CA LEU A 288 3.36 -6.52 0.57
C LEU A 288 3.17 -7.69 1.54
N ALA A 289 2.62 -8.80 1.08
CA ALA A 289 2.50 -10.03 1.89
C ALA A 289 3.88 -10.60 2.25
N LEU A 290 4.84 -10.56 1.34
CA LEU A 290 6.22 -11.00 1.59
C LEU A 290 6.97 -10.12 2.61
N LEU A 291 6.43 -8.96 2.97
CA LEU A 291 6.98 -8.13 4.04
C LEU A 291 6.58 -8.65 5.43
N GLY A 292 6.98 -9.86 5.73
CA GLY A 292 6.79 -10.52 7.02
C GLY A 292 6.06 -11.86 6.96
N TRP A 293 5.58 -12.30 5.80
CA TRP A 293 4.96 -13.61 5.61
C TRP A 293 5.40 -14.23 4.27
N SER A 294 5.29 -15.53 4.13
CA SER A 294 5.53 -16.25 2.88
C SER A 294 4.63 -17.47 2.80
N ILE A 295 4.14 -17.77 1.61
CA ILE A 295 3.29 -18.95 1.38
C ILE A 295 4.07 -20.27 1.47
N ALA A 296 5.34 -20.25 1.05
CA ALA A 296 6.30 -21.34 1.14
C ALA A 296 7.73 -20.78 1.06
N PRO A 297 8.74 -21.53 1.56
CA PRO A 297 10.13 -21.05 1.60
C PRO A 297 10.76 -20.73 0.24
N ASP A 298 10.30 -21.40 -0.81
CA ASP A 298 10.81 -21.31 -2.18
C ASP A 298 9.82 -20.73 -3.19
N ARG A 299 8.75 -20.09 -2.68
CA ARG A 299 7.70 -19.55 -3.53
C ARG A 299 7.36 -18.12 -3.18
N ASP A 300 7.74 -17.20 -4.06
CA ASP A 300 7.45 -15.76 -3.92
C ASP A 300 6.17 -15.32 -4.66
N ILE A 301 5.73 -16.04 -5.70
CA ILE A 301 4.56 -15.64 -6.52
C ILE A 301 3.34 -16.45 -6.14
N PHE A 302 2.26 -15.76 -5.77
CA PHE A 302 0.98 -16.33 -5.41
C PHE A 302 -0.16 -15.34 -5.61
N SER A 303 -1.38 -15.85 -5.78
CA SER A 303 -2.59 -15.04 -5.89
C SER A 303 -3.15 -14.64 -4.53
N MET A 304 -4.08 -13.68 -4.53
CA MET A 304 -4.81 -13.29 -3.31
C MET A 304 -5.68 -14.42 -2.76
N GLU A 305 -6.24 -15.27 -3.64
CA GLU A 305 -7.01 -16.45 -3.27
C GLU A 305 -6.12 -17.47 -2.57
N GLU A 306 -4.93 -17.72 -3.08
CA GLU A 306 -3.94 -18.61 -2.44
C GLU A 306 -3.49 -18.05 -1.09
N MET A 307 -3.27 -16.74 -0.99
CA MET A 307 -2.98 -16.09 0.29
C MET A 307 -4.12 -16.29 1.29
N ALA A 308 -5.36 -16.03 0.88
CA ALA A 308 -6.54 -16.21 1.73
C ALA A 308 -6.70 -17.66 2.22
N GLN A 309 -6.30 -18.65 1.42
CA GLN A 309 -6.35 -20.04 1.81
C GLN A 309 -5.25 -20.46 2.78
N ALA A 310 -4.08 -19.81 2.74
CA ALA A 310 -2.88 -20.23 3.45
C ALA A 310 -2.49 -19.35 4.62
N PHE A 311 -3.00 -18.10 4.69
CA PHE A 311 -2.53 -17.10 5.65
C PHE A 311 -2.93 -17.43 7.09
N ASP A 312 -1.95 -17.62 7.97
CA ASP A 312 -2.15 -17.61 9.42
C ASP A 312 -1.30 -16.50 10.05
N ILE A 313 -1.88 -15.79 11.01
CA ILE A 313 -1.19 -14.69 11.69
C ILE A 313 -0.02 -15.19 12.54
N SER A 314 -0.04 -16.43 13.00
CA SER A 314 1.04 -17.05 13.75
C SER A 314 2.29 -17.33 12.92
N ASP A 315 2.15 -17.37 11.58
CA ASP A 315 3.26 -17.57 10.64
C ASP A 315 3.99 -16.27 10.29
N VAL A 316 3.49 -15.14 10.78
CA VAL A 316 4.14 -13.84 10.55
C VAL A 316 5.46 -13.76 11.29
N ASN A 317 6.54 -13.45 10.57
CA ASN A 317 7.87 -13.28 11.15
C ASN A 317 7.88 -12.04 12.07
N PRO A 318 8.30 -12.15 13.35
CA PRO A 318 8.34 -11.03 14.28
C PRO A 318 9.43 -9.99 13.96
N ASN A 319 10.39 -10.31 13.09
CA ASN A 319 11.47 -9.39 12.73
C ASN A 319 11.02 -8.34 11.70
N PRO A 320 11.58 -7.11 11.76
CA PRO A 320 11.30 -6.09 10.76
C PRO A 320 11.63 -6.56 9.34
N ALA A 321 10.74 -6.30 8.40
CA ALA A 321 10.94 -6.55 6.98
C ALA A 321 11.44 -5.26 6.29
N ARG A 322 12.37 -5.41 5.32
CA ARG A 322 12.87 -4.28 4.54
C ARG A 322 12.09 -4.15 3.24
N PHE A 323 11.64 -2.93 2.94
CA PHE A 323 11.09 -2.60 1.64
C PHE A 323 12.21 -2.57 0.60
N ASP A 324 12.05 -3.32 -0.47
CA ASP A 324 12.97 -3.41 -1.61
C ASP A 324 12.18 -3.13 -2.90
N GLN A 325 12.39 -1.94 -3.45
CA GLN A 325 11.72 -1.49 -4.67
C GLN A 325 12.04 -2.39 -5.87
N THR A 326 13.27 -2.89 -5.97
CA THR A 326 13.67 -3.78 -7.07
C THR A 326 12.92 -5.10 -7.00
N LYS A 327 12.81 -5.69 -5.81
CA LYS A 327 12.01 -6.91 -5.60
C LYS A 327 10.52 -6.66 -5.85
N ALA A 328 9.99 -5.53 -5.42
CA ALA A 328 8.59 -5.16 -5.66
C ALA A 328 8.27 -5.10 -7.17
N ILE A 329 9.12 -4.45 -7.93
CA ILE A 329 8.99 -4.34 -9.40
C ILE A 329 9.14 -5.72 -10.06
N ALA A 330 10.08 -6.55 -9.61
CA ALA A 330 10.26 -7.90 -10.15
C ALA A 330 9.03 -8.79 -9.92
N ILE A 331 8.46 -8.77 -8.71
CA ILE A 331 7.20 -9.47 -8.39
C ILE A 331 6.06 -8.97 -9.27
N ASN A 332 5.95 -7.65 -9.43
CA ASN A 332 4.93 -7.04 -10.28
C ASN A 332 5.05 -7.50 -11.74
N ALA A 333 6.27 -7.56 -12.27
CA ALA A 333 6.53 -8.04 -13.64
C ALA A 333 6.07 -9.50 -13.84
N GLU A 334 6.27 -10.38 -12.84
CA GLU A 334 5.74 -11.75 -12.91
C GLU A 334 4.21 -11.77 -12.97
N HIS A 335 3.54 -10.94 -12.17
CA HIS A 335 2.08 -10.84 -12.21
C HIS A 335 1.57 -10.25 -13.54
N ILE A 336 2.27 -9.26 -14.13
CA ILE A 336 1.93 -8.75 -15.47
C ILE A 336 1.98 -9.89 -16.51
N ARG A 337 2.98 -10.77 -16.44
CA ARG A 337 3.10 -11.92 -17.36
C ARG A 337 1.98 -12.95 -17.21
N LEU A 338 1.37 -13.03 -16.02
CA LEU A 338 0.26 -13.94 -15.72
C LEU A 338 -1.11 -13.38 -16.14
N LEU A 339 -1.20 -12.08 -16.47
CA LEU A 339 -2.45 -11.50 -16.93
C LEU A 339 -2.90 -12.15 -18.24
N ASP A 340 -4.18 -12.35 -18.36
CA ASP A 340 -4.84 -12.64 -19.63
C ASP A 340 -4.57 -11.51 -20.65
N GLY A 341 -4.46 -11.85 -21.93
CA GLY A 341 -4.07 -10.88 -22.97
C GLY A 341 -5.09 -9.75 -23.16
N GLU A 342 -6.39 -10.01 -22.94
CA GLU A 342 -7.43 -8.97 -23.04
C GLU A 342 -7.36 -8.03 -21.83
N ASP A 343 -7.22 -8.57 -20.62
CA ASP A 343 -7.06 -7.80 -19.40
C ASP A 343 -5.76 -6.97 -19.43
N PHE A 344 -4.64 -7.58 -19.84
CA PHE A 344 -3.39 -6.85 -19.99
C PHE A 344 -3.53 -5.65 -20.94
N ARG A 345 -4.10 -5.88 -22.13
CA ARG A 345 -4.34 -4.84 -23.13
C ARG A 345 -5.22 -3.72 -22.62
N ALA A 346 -6.32 -4.05 -21.94
CA ALA A 346 -7.23 -3.07 -21.35
C ALA A 346 -6.52 -2.19 -20.30
N ARG A 347 -5.67 -2.80 -19.47
CA ARG A 347 -4.92 -2.08 -18.42
C ARG A 347 -3.81 -1.17 -18.97
N LEU A 348 -3.34 -1.35 -20.21
CA LEU A 348 -2.37 -0.46 -20.85
C LEU A 348 -2.99 0.88 -21.26
N VAL A 349 -4.26 0.87 -21.68
CA VAL A 349 -4.93 2.04 -22.30
C VAL A 349 -4.85 3.31 -21.43
N PRO A 350 -5.17 3.28 -20.13
CA PRO A 350 -5.07 4.49 -19.30
C PRO A 350 -3.69 5.14 -19.28
N PHE A 351 -2.62 4.35 -19.37
CA PHE A 351 -1.23 4.85 -19.42
C PHE A 351 -0.90 5.48 -20.77
N LEU A 352 -1.32 4.83 -21.86
CA LEU A 352 -1.16 5.37 -23.21
C LEU A 352 -1.98 6.66 -23.39
N HIS A 353 -3.20 6.70 -22.86
CA HIS A 353 -4.04 7.90 -22.90
C HIS A 353 -3.49 9.06 -22.07
N ARG A 354 -2.98 8.77 -20.86
CA ARG A 354 -2.30 9.77 -20.02
C ARG A 354 -1.13 10.44 -20.75
N ASP A 355 -0.41 9.66 -21.54
CA ASP A 355 0.75 10.12 -22.30
C ASP A 355 0.38 10.59 -23.72
N GLU A 356 -0.92 10.88 -23.96
CA GLU A 356 -1.51 11.45 -25.18
C GLU A 356 -1.26 10.63 -26.47
N LEU A 357 -1.05 9.32 -26.34
CA LEU A 357 -0.75 8.42 -27.46
C LEU A 357 -2.02 7.82 -28.09
N VAL A 358 -3.10 7.74 -27.32
CA VAL A 358 -4.39 7.20 -27.78
C VAL A 358 -5.53 8.13 -27.43
N SER A 359 -6.65 8.02 -28.17
CA SER A 359 -7.77 8.96 -28.15
C SER A 359 -8.70 8.83 -26.93
N ALA A 360 -8.66 7.70 -26.21
CA ALA A 360 -9.56 7.42 -25.09
C ALA A 360 -8.85 6.63 -23.98
N ASP A 361 -9.45 6.61 -22.79
CA ASP A 361 -8.93 5.99 -21.57
C ASP A 361 -9.39 4.53 -21.36
N SER A 362 -10.23 4.00 -22.25
CA SER A 362 -10.69 2.61 -22.24
C SER A 362 -10.58 1.98 -23.63
N PHE A 363 -10.32 0.66 -23.68
CA PHE A 363 -10.10 -0.06 -24.93
C PHE A 363 -11.31 -0.01 -25.87
N GLU A 364 -12.51 -0.09 -25.32
CA GLU A 364 -13.76 -0.05 -26.08
C GLU A 364 -14.03 1.30 -26.76
N ALA A 365 -13.51 2.37 -26.15
CA ALA A 365 -13.68 3.74 -26.64
C ALA A 365 -12.61 4.16 -27.66
N LEU A 366 -11.55 3.37 -27.85
CA LEU A 366 -10.52 3.62 -28.85
C LEU A 366 -11.09 3.56 -30.28
N ASN A 367 -10.50 4.28 -31.23
CA ASN A 367 -10.83 4.12 -32.64
C ASN A 367 -10.32 2.77 -33.20
N ASP A 368 -10.79 2.38 -34.39
CA ASP A 368 -10.52 1.07 -34.98
C ASP A 368 -9.02 0.84 -35.18
N ARG A 369 -8.27 1.87 -35.64
CA ARG A 369 -6.84 1.76 -35.88
C ARG A 369 -6.06 1.58 -34.58
N GLU A 370 -6.40 2.32 -33.53
CA GLU A 370 -5.77 2.19 -32.22
C GLU A 370 -6.02 0.81 -31.61
N ARG A 371 -7.25 0.29 -31.73
CA ARG A 371 -7.60 -1.06 -31.27
C ARG A 371 -6.84 -2.14 -32.01
N GLU A 372 -6.71 -2.02 -33.33
CA GLU A 372 -5.94 -2.96 -34.17
C GLU A 372 -4.47 -2.98 -33.73
N ILE A 373 -3.81 -1.80 -33.68
CA ILE A 373 -2.42 -1.65 -33.26
C ILE A 373 -2.22 -2.28 -31.86
N LEU A 374 -3.06 -1.91 -30.90
CA LEU A 374 -2.88 -2.38 -29.54
C LEU A 374 -3.15 -3.90 -29.38
N THR A 375 -4.06 -4.46 -30.18
CA THR A 375 -4.31 -5.89 -30.21
C THR A 375 -3.09 -6.69 -30.66
N GLU A 376 -2.37 -6.20 -31.67
CA GLU A 376 -1.19 -6.85 -32.20
C GLU A 376 0.08 -6.55 -31.39
N ALA A 377 0.21 -5.32 -30.87
CA ALA A 377 1.42 -4.87 -30.21
C ALA A 377 1.50 -5.23 -28.71
N ALA A 378 0.38 -5.30 -27.98
CA ALA A 378 0.39 -5.58 -26.55
C ALA A 378 1.10 -6.91 -26.21
N PRO A 379 0.88 -8.03 -26.90
CA PRO A 379 1.59 -9.28 -26.61
C PRO A 379 3.13 -9.15 -26.75
N LEU A 380 3.60 -8.25 -27.58
CA LEU A 380 5.04 -8.04 -27.83
C LEU A 380 5.77 -7.40 -26.64
N VAL A 381 5.04 -6.76 -25.73
CA VAL A 381 5.62 -6.03 -24.59
C VAL A 381 5.28 -6.65 -23.24
N GLN A 382 4.28 -7.52 -23.12
CA GLN A 382 3.87 -8.11 -21.86
C GLN A 382 5.01 -8.78 -21.07
N THR A 383 5.94 -9.43 -21.75
CA THR A 383 7.11 -10.07 -21.12
C THR A 383 8.32 -9.13 -20.98
N ARG A 384 8.21 -7.87 -21.43
CA ARG A 384 9.32 -6.93 -21.53
C ARG A 384 9.20 -5.74 -20.59
N ILE A 385 7.99 -5.44 -20.14
CA ILE A 385 7.74 -4.36 -19.18
C ILE A 385 7.63 -4.92 -17.77
N GLN A 386 7.99 -4.11 -16.80
CA GLN A 386 7.93 -4.44 -15.36
C GLN A 386 6.78 -3.72 -14.66
N VAL A 387 6.38 -2.56 -15.20
CA VAL A 387 5.22 -1.78 -14.77
C VAL A 387 4.47 -1.30 -16.02
N LEU A 388 3.15 -1.13 -15.92
CA LEU A 388 2.32 -0.77 -17.09
C LEU A 388 2.70 0.59 -17.71
N GLY A 389 3.21 1.52 -16.89
CA GLY A 389 3.66 2.84 -17.37
C GLY A 389 4.83 2.81 -18.37
N GLU A 390 5.59 1.70 -18.43
CA GLU A 390 6.66 1.54 -19.42
C GLU A 390 6.13 1.31 -20.84
N ALA A 391 4.84 0.96 -20.98
CA ALA A 391 4.22 0.68 -22.28
C ALA A 391 4.29 1.87 -23.24
N SER A 392 4.09 3.09 -22.73
CA SER A 392 4.19 4.31 -23.56
C SER A 392 5.55 4.47 -24.22
N GLY A 393 6.62 4.19 -23.50
CA GLY A 393 7.98 4.20 -24.03
C GLY A 393 8.26 3.09 -25.04
N MET A 394 7.59 1.95 -24.91
CA MET A 394 7.76 0.79 -25.77
C MET A 394 6.88 0.82 -27.02
N LEU A 395 5.66 1.35 -26.93
CA LEU A 395 4.65 1.28 -27.99
C LEU A 395 4.37 2.64 -28.65
N GLY A 396 4.80 3.75 -28.06
CA GLY A 396 4.42 5.11 -28.50
C GLY A 396 4.70 5.38 -29.97
N PHE A 397 5.78 4.81 -30.51
CA PHE A 397 6.14 4.97 -31.92
C PHE A 397 5.06 4.45 -32.90
N LEU A 398 4.18 3.54 -32.46
CA LEU A 398 3.09 3.00 -33.30
C LEU A 398 1.88 3.96 -33.40
N PHE A 399 1.78 4.92 -32.48
CA PHE A 399 0.65 5.84 -32.37
C PHE A 399 0.95 7.26 -32.83
N VAL A 400 2.21 7.58 -33.11
CA VAL A 400 2.62 8.91 -33.59
C VAL A 400 2.77 8.95 -35.10
N ALA A 401 2.50 10.12 -35.71
CA ALA A 401 2.74 10.35 -37.12
C ALA A 401 4.24 10.23 -37.44
N ASP A 402 4.58 9.86 -38.70
CA ASP A 402 5.98 9.59 -39.07
C ASP A 402 6.90 10.81 -38.93
N ASP A 403 6.36 12.01 -39.16
CA ASP A 403 7.07 13.29 -39.01
C ASP A 403 7.12 13.77 -37.54
N ALA A 404 6.34 13.17 -36.66
CA ALA A 404 6.34 13.46 -35.22
C ALA A 404 7.17 12.44 -34.41
N LEU A 405 7.79 11.45 -35.04
CA LEU A 405 8.62 10.48 -34.33
C LEU A 405 9.88 11.13 -33.77
N GLU A 406 9.99 11.16 -32.45
CA GLU A 406 11.19 11.65 -31.76
C GLU A 406 12.28 10.61 -31.74
N MET A 407 13.47 10.99 -32.22
CA MET A 407 14.67 10.16 -32.19
C MET A 407 15.44 10.39 -30.88
N ASP A 408 15.71 9.34 -30.11
CA ASP A 408 16.64 9.41 -28.98
C ASP A 408 18.06 9.72 -29.48
N GLU A 409 18.58 10.91 -29.13
CA GLU A 409 19.92 11.37 -29.51
C GLU A 409 21.01 10.36 -29.13
N LYS A 410 20.87 9.70 -27.96
CA LYS A 410 21.81 8.67 -27.51
C LYS A 410 21.71 7.41 -28.38
N ALA A 411 20.54 7.08 -28.90
CA ALA A 411 20.34 5.95 -29.78
C ALA A 411 21.02 6.23 -31.14
N VAL A 412 20.80 7.42 -31.67
CA VAL A 412 21.42 7.87 -32.96
C VAL A 412 22.96 7.95 -32.83
N SER A 413 23.47 8.55 -31.75
CA SER A 413 24.93 8.72 -31.54
C SER A 413 25.71 7.41 -31.39
N LYS A 414 25.04 6.31 -31.11
CA LYS A 414 25.62 4.96 -30.98
C LYS A 414 25.65 4.18 -32.32
N LEU A 415 25.02 4.70 -33.35
CA LEU A 415 25.07 4.09 -34.68
C LEU A 415 26.51 4.07 -35.21
N LYS A 416 26.84 3.05 -35.97
CA LYS A 416 28.18 2.87 -36.55
C LYS A 416 28.27 3.48 -37.94
N ASP A 417 29.49 3.67 -38.43
CA ASP A 417 29.81 4.29 -39.73
C ASP A 417 29.10 3.62 -40.91
N ASN A 418 28.80 2.33 -40.81
CA ASN A 418 28.06 1.58 -41.82
C ASN A 418 26.52 1.74 -41.75
N ALA A 419 26.00 2.59 -40.88
CA ALA A 419 24.54 2.73 -40.70
C ALA A 419 23.85 3.22 -41.99
N VAL A 420 24.46 4.12 -42.72
CA VAL A 420 23.93 4.63 -44.00
C VAL A 420 23.80 3.50 -45.03
N GLU A 421 24.87 2.69 -45.20
CA GLU A 421 24.88 1.56 -46.15
C GLU A 421 23.83 0.50 -45.77
N VAL A 422 23.69 0.24 -44.47
CA VAL A 422 22.66 -0.69 -43.92
C VAL A 422 21.26 -0.18 -44.20
N LEU A 423 21.02 1.14 -44.01
CA LEU A 423 19.70 1.75 -44.23
C LEU A 423 19.38 1.77 -45.75
N ASP A 424 20.35 2.06 -46.61
CA ASP A 424 20.14 2.00 -48.06
C ASP A 424 19.74 0.59 -48.51
N ALA A 425 20.47 -0.44 -48.05
CA ALA A 425 20.15 -1.84 -48.35
C ALA A 425 18.77 -2.26 -47.80
N ALA A 426 18.41 -1.78 -46.59
CA ALA A 426 17.10 -2.05 -45.99
C ALA A 426 15.97 -1.42 -46.80
N ILE A 427 16.15 -0.16 -47.25
CA ILE A 427 15.15 0.54 -48.06
C ILE A 427 14.90 -0.22 -49.37
N GLU A 428 15.97 -0.56 -50.10
CA GLU A 428 15.88 -1.34 -51.37
C GLU A 428 15.17 -2.67 -51.17
N THR A 429 15.48 -3.38 -50.06
CA THR A 429 14.89 -4.69 -49.75
C THR A 429 13.40 -4.54 -49.47
N VAL A 430 13.01 -3.59 -48.60
CA VAL A 430 11.62 -3.35 -48.24
C VAL A 430 10.77 -2.90 -49.41
N GLU A 431 11.29 -2.06 -50.31
CA GLU A 431 10.63 -1.67 -51.54
C GLU A 431 10.34 -2.84 -52.48
N GLY A 432 11.27 -3.81 -52.54
CA GLY A 432 11.18 -4.97 -53.43
C GLY A 432 10.30 -6.13 -52.87
N LEU A 433 9.86 -6.07 -51.63
CA LEU A 433 9.04 -7.15 -51.03
C LEU A 433 7.68 -7.25 -51.71
N THR A 434 7.29 -8.47 -52.07
CA THR A 434 5.93 -8.79 -52.54
C THR A 434 4.93 -8.76 -51.40
N GLU A 435 5.27 -9.40 -50.29
CA GLU A 435 4.49 -9.47 -49.07
C GLU A 435 5.22 -8.74 -47.95
N PHE A 436 4.46 -7.99 -47.14
CA PHE A 436 5.02 -7.23 -46.02
C PHE A 436 4.56 -7.87 -44.68
N THR A 437 5.20 -9.00 -44.36
CA THR A 437 4.95 -9.79 -43.15
C THR A 437 6.21 -9.90 -42.31
N THR A 438 6.10 -10.17 -41.02
CA THR A 438 7.23 -10.41 -40.11
C THR A 438 8.20 -11.43 -40.72
N ALA A 439 7.69 -12.54 -41.24
CA ALA A 439 8.55 -13.60 -41.82
C ALA A 439 9.32 -13.14 -43.07
N SER A 440 8.65 -12.49 -44.03
CA SER A 440 9.28 -11.98 -45.25
C SER A 440 10.28 -10.85 -44.97
N LEU A 441 9.98 -9.99 -44.01
CA LEU A 441 10.90 -8.93 -43.54
C LEU A 441 12.16 -9.54 -42.93
N GLU A 442 12.02 -10.47 -42.00
CA GLU A 442 13.14 -11.11 -41.32
C GLU A 442 14.02 -11.86 -42.32
N GLU A 443 13.44 -12.72 -43.18
CA GLU A 443 14.16 -13.52 -44.15
C GLU A 443 14.92 -12.62 -45.12
N SER A 444 14.24 -11.65 -45.75
CA SER A 444 14.86 -10.82 -46.81
C SER A 444 15.91 -9.86 -46.28
N LEU A 445 15.62 -9.19 -45.14
CA LEU A 445 16.61 -8.27 -44.54
C LEU A 445 17.82 -9.01 -43.97
N ARG A 446 17.63 -10.22 -43.44
CA ARG A 446 18.74 -11.05 -42.97
C ARG A 446 19.61 -11.50 -44.17
N ALA A 447 19.01 -12.03 -45.23
CA ALA A 447 19.73 -12.45 -46.44
C ALA A 447 20.55 -11.28 -47.02
N ARG A 448 19.93 -10.10 -47.17
CA ARG A 448 20.59 -8.93 -47.77
C ARG A 448 21.69 -8.34 -46.89
N ILE A 449 21.43 -8.09 -45.60
CA ILE A 449 22.34 -7.30 -44.76
C ILE A 449 23.32 -8.21 -44.00
N VAL A 450 22.87 -9.37 -43.51
CA VAL A 450 23.74 -10.26 -42.75
C VAL A 450 24.53 -11.18 -43.66
N ASP A 451 23.85 -11.90 -44.58
CA ASP A 451 24.49 -12.95 -45.37
C ASP A 451 25.27 -12.40 -46.56
N GLU A 452 24.70 -11.45 -47.34
CA GLU A 452 25.37 -10.87 -48.52
C GLU A 452 26.37 -9.79 -48.14
N MET A 453 25.99 -8.82 -47.26
CA MET A 453 26.88 -7.73 -46.87
C MET A 453 27.85 -8.12 -45.75
N GLY A 454 27.64 -9.26 -45.07
CA GLY A 454 28.50 -9.75 -43.99
C GLY A 454 28.39 -8.92 -42.69
N VAL A 455 27.32 -8.15 -42.49
CA VAL A 455 27.14 -7.32 -41.31
C VAL A 455 26.61 -8.19 -40.15
N LYS A 456 27.27 -8.09 -38.99
CA LYS A 456 26.80 -8.83 -37.79
C LYS A 456 25.37 -8.45 -37.42
N PRO A 457 24.50 -9.40 -37.03
CA PRO A 457 23.07 -9.14 -36.77
C PRO A 457 22.77 -7.93 -35.86
N ARG A 458 23.58 -7.73 -34.81
CA ARG A 458 23.43 -6.58 -33.91
C ARG A 458 23.68 -5.24 -34.62
N LEU A 459 24.59 -5.19 -35.58
CA LEU A 459 24.91 -3.99 -36.33
C LEU A 459 23.98 -3.82 -37.54
N ALA A 460 23.44 -4.91 -38.05
CA ALA A 460 22.50 -4.94 -39.18
C ALA A 460 21.15 -4.33 -38.79
N PHE A 461 20.61 -4.73 -37.63
CA PHE A 461 19.24 -4.37 -37.22
C PHE A 461 19.18 -3.18 -36.26
N GLY A 462 20.31 -2.72 -35.70
CA GLY A 462 20.38 -1.53 -34.86
C GLY A 462 19.87 -0.26 -35.55
N PRO A 463 20.42 0.12 -36.74
CA PRO A 463 19.96 1.27 -37.49
C PRO A 463 18.48 1.22 -37.88
N LEU A 464 17.98 0.04 -38.30
CA LEU A 464 16.56 -0.15 -38.62
C LEU A 464 15.65 0.06 -37.41
N ARG A 465 16.06 -0.47 -36.29
CA ARG A 465 15.32 -0.29 -35.03
C ARG A 465 15.23 1.19 -34.63
N VAL A 466 16.35 1.89 -34.67
CA VAL A 466 16.37 3.33 -34.36
C VAL A 466 15.53 4.11 -35.36
N ALA A 467 15.60 3.80 -36.65
CA ALA A 467 14.77 4.45 -37.65
C ALA A 467 13.27 4.27 -37.41
N VAL A 468 12.85 3.02 -37.19
CA VAL A 468 11.43 2.66 -37.07
C VAL A 468 10.82 3.14 -35.74
N THR A 469 11.57 3.04 -34.65
CA THR A 469 11.03 3.23 -33.27
C THR A 469 11.58 4.47 -32.57
N GLY A 470 12.59 5.13 -33.09
CA GLY A 470 13.29 6.25 -32.46
C GLY A 470 14.23 5.82 -31.32
N ARG A 471 14.33 4.52 -30.98
CA ARG A 471 14.98 4.04 -29.75
C ARG A 471 15.85 2.80 -29.99
N GLN A 472 16.80 2.55 -29.06
CA GLN A 472 17.60 1.31 -29.07
C GLN A 472 16.85 0.09 -28.51
N VAL A 473 15.97 0.31 -27.55
CA VAL A 473 15.15 -0.73 -26.91
C VAL A 473 13.71 -0.54 -27.36
N SER A 474 13.14 -1.57 -27.92
CA SER A 474 11.79 -1.57 -28.49
C SER A 474 11.22 -3.00 -28.46
N PRO A 475 9.95 -3.19 -28.82
CA PRO A 475 9.42 -4.52 -29.16
C PRO A 475 10.23 -5.17 -30.30
N PRO A 476 10.00 -6.44 -30.63
CA PRO A 476 10.64 -7.11 -31.77
C PRO A 476 10.50 -6.27 -33.06
N LEU A 477 11.60 -6.15 -33.82
CA LEU A 477 11.69 -5.19 -34.93
C LEU A 477 10.74 -5.50 -36.07
N PHE A 478 10.74 -6.75 -36.54
CA PHE A 478 9.99 -7.13 -37.73
C PHE A 478 8.50 -7.13 -37.53
N GLU A 479 8.05 -7.60 -36.35
CA GLU A 479 6.67 -7.48 -35.90
C GLU A 479 6.25 -6.00 -35.79
N SER A 480 7.13 -5.16 -35.26
CA SER A 480 6.88 -3.71 -35.16
C SER A 480 6.73 -3.07 -36.56
N MET A 481 7.54 -3.49 -37.52
CA MET A 481 7.45 -2.99 -38.89
C MET A 481 6.16 -3.46 -39.56
N GLU A 482 5.77 -4.71 -39.37
CA GLU A 482 4.48 -5.25 -39.90
C GLU A 482 3.28 -4.47 -39.39
N ILE A 483 3.19 -4.21 -38.08
CA ILE A 483 2.13 -3.42 -37.45
C ILE A 483 2.14 -1.97 -37.96
N LEU A 484 3.32 -1.37 -38.07
CA LEU A 484 3.49 0.00 -38.57
C LEU A 484 3.06 0.15 -40.04
N GLY A 485 3.29 -0.88 -40.83
CA GLY A 485 3.05 -0.93 -42.26
C GLY A 485 4.27 -0.49 -43.10
N ARG A 486 4.22 -0.89 -44.39
CA ARG A 486 5.31 -0.67 -45.34
C ARG A 486 5.63 0.82 -45.55
N ASP A 487 4.59 1.62 -45.80
CA ASP A 487 4.77 3.03 -46.15
C ASP A 487 5.43 3.81 -45.02
N SER A 488 4.90 3.70 -43.81
CA SER A 488 5.50 4.35 -42.64
C SER A 488 6.91 3.82 -42.33
N SER A 489 7.15 2.51 -42.44
CA SER A 489 8.48 1.93 -42.26
C SER A 489 9.49 2.55 -43.25
N LEU A 490 9.14 2.67 -44.53
CA LEU A 490 10.00 3.30 -45.55
C LEU A 490 10.22 4.79 -45.27
N VAL A 491 9.18 5.54 -44.89
CA VAL A 491 9.30 6.97 -44.55
C VAL A 491 10.32 7.16 -43.44
N ARG A 492 10.23 6.37 -42.38
CA ARG A 492 11.12 6.47 -41.20
C ARG A 492 12.55 6.01 -41.50
N LEU A 493 12.74 4.93 -42.28
CA LEU A 493 14.06 4.49 -42.74
C LEU A 493 14.77 5.58 -43.55
N ARG A 494 14.06 6.19 -44.50
CA ARG A 494 14.57 7.30 -45.33
C ARG A 494 14.87 8.56 -44.50
N ALA A 495 14.02 8.89 -43.51
CA ALA A 495 14.23 10.04 -42.64
C ALA A 495 15.53 9.91 -41.82
N LEU A 496 15.77 8.77 -41.17
CA LEU A 496 17.02 8.55 -40.44
C LEU A 496 18.21 8.53 -41.38
N ARG A 497 18.10 7.84 -42.52
CA ARG A 497 19.16 7.80 -43.54
C ARG A 497 19.57 9.21 -43.98
N ALA A 498 18.60 10.08 -44.25
CA ALA A 498 18.86 11.45 -44.66
C ALA A 498 19.53 12.30 -43.55
N SER A 499 19.22 12.02 -42.28
CA SER A 499 19.80 12.74 -41.15
C SER A 499 21.25 12.33 -40.85
N LEU A 500 21.71 11.19 -41.37
CA LEU A 500 23.08 10.67 -41.20
C LEU A 500 23.99 11.00 -42.39
N ALA A 501 23.47 11.55 -43.50
CA ALA A 501 24.22 11.97 -44.69
C ALA A 501 24.74 13.41 -44.53
#